data_2e044a3df56fa35318f941b6b2c88b60
#
_entry.id   2e044a3df56fa35318f941b6b2c88b60
#
_cell.length_a   1.000
_cell.length_b   1.000
_cell.length_c   1.000
_cell.angle_alpha   90.00
_cell.angle_beta   90.00
_cell.angle_gamma   90.00
#
_symmetry.space_group_name_H-M   'P 1'
#
loop_
_entity.id
_entity.type
_entity.pdbx_description
1 polymer ?
#
loop_
_entity_poly.entity_id
_entity_poly.type
_entity_poly.pdbx_seq_one_letter_code
_entity_poly.pdbx_strand_id
1 'polypeptide(L)'
;NQAAQSPYTNQTVKGSLYQGGINTPMFISGYGVNRTGMDNNLIVSTDLYLTIANLCGVQGTQIYDSKSFIPLLTSNTTIRDFQYSEMDNGTNDSWAIRNLNYKLIVNANGNEEMYDMISDPYEQNNLLLSNLSNDQQSAKNILELELSAIRQ
;
A
#
# COMPACT_ATOMS: atom_id res chain seq x y z
N ASN A 1 20.99 15.03 -2.77
CA ASN A 1 19.85 14.44 -3.49
C ASN A 1 20.39 13.48 -4.53
N GLN A 2 20.26 12.18 -4.30
CA GLN A 2 20.54 11.20 -5.34
C GLN A 2 19.37 11.26 -6.35
N ALA A 3 19.71 11.31 -7.64
CA ALA A 3 18.73 11.19 -8.70
C ALA A 3 18.04 9.82 -8.63
N ALA A 4 16.76 9.77 -8.96
CA ALA A 4 16.05 8.50 -9.07
C ALA A 4 16.73 7.58 -10.08
N GLN A 5 16.80 6.30 -9.79
CA GLN A 5 17.33 5.29 -10.71
C GLN A 5 16.18 4.59 -11.44
N SER A 6 16.40 4.32 -12.74
CA SER A 6 15.43 3.51 -13.52
C SER A 6 15.04 2.23 -12.77
N PRO A 7 13.75 1.85 -12.77
CA PRO A 7 12.66 2.40 -13.59
C PRO A 7 11.95 3.64 -13.01
N TYR A 8 12.34 4.14 -11.85
CA TYR A 8 11.73 5.29 -11.21
C TYR A 8 12.19 6.62 -11.82
N THR A 9 11.33 7.63 -11.73
CA THR A 9 11.64 9.04 -12.04
C THR A 9 11.68 9.85 -10.74
N ASN A 10 12.20 11.09 -10.79
CA ASN A 10 12.18 11.98 -9.62
C ASN A 10 10.76 12.31 -9.12
N GLN A 11 9.74 12.11 -9.94
CA GLN A 11 8.32 12.32 -9.57
C GLN A 11 7.68 11.10 -8.92
N THR A 12 8.26 9.89 -9.12
CA THR A 12 7.71 8.63 -8.62
C THR A 12 8.50 8.02 -7.46
N VAL A 13 9.35 8.82 -6.80
CA VAL A 13 10.14 8.43 -5.63
C VAL A 13 9.72 9.23 -4.39
N LYS A 14 10.63 9.43 -3.44
CA LYS A 14 10.38 10.11 -2.16
C LYS A 14 9.50 11.37 -2.32
N GLY A 15 8.45 11.44 -1.50
CA GLY A 15 7.48 12.53 -1.54
C GLY A 15 6.39 12.32 -2.60
N SER A 16 6.13 11.09 -2.98
CA SER A 16 5.06 10.72 -3.89
C SER A 16 4.26 9.51 -3.37
N LEU A 17 3.08 9.30 -3.92
CA LEU A 17 2.23 8.14 -3.61
C LEU A 17 2.54 6.90 -4.45
N TYR A 18 3.53 6.97 -5.34
CA TYR A 18 3.99 5.82 -6.10
C TYR A 18 4.81 4.86 -5.25
N GLN A 19 4.95 3.62 -5.68
CA GLN A 19 5.71 2.59 -4.94
C GLN A 19 7.14 3.03 -4.61
N GLY A 20 7.79 3.77 -5.51
CA GLY A 20 9.11 4.33 -5.23
C GLY A 20 9.14 5.33 -4.07
N GLY A 21 7.99 5.90 -3.69
CA GLY A 21 7.86 6.84 -2.57
C GLY A 21 7.39 6.21 -1.26
N ILE A 22 6.54 5.19 -1.33
CA ILE A 22 5.85 4.64 -0.15
C ILE A 22 6.19 3.18 0.16
N ASN A 23 6.75 2.41 -0.77
CA ASN A 23 7.11 1.02 -0.53
C ASN A 23 8.49 0.92 0.14
N THR A 24 8.51 0.84 1.46
CA THR A 24 9.74 0.71 2.24
C THR A 24 10.06 -0.77 2.47
N PRO A 25 11.24 -1.25 2.06
CA PRO A 25 11.67 -2.61 2.35
C PRO A 25 11.70 -2.89 3.86
N MET A 26 11.15 -4.03 4.26
CA MET A 26 11.19 -4.50 5.64
C MET A 26 11.70 -5.94 5.69
N PHE A 27 12.60 -6.20 6.62
CA PHE A 27 13.15 -7.53 6.87
C PHE A 27 12.86 -7.91 8.32
N ILE A 28 12.38 -9.14 8.53
CA ILE A 28 12.07 -9.66 9.86
C ILE A 28 12.79 -10.99 10.01
N SER A 29 13.49 -11.15 11.14
CA SER A 29 14.15 -12.40 11.50
C SER A 29 14.20 -12.57 13.01
N GLY A 30 14.33 -13.79 13.50
CA GLY A 30 14.51 -14.07 14.92
C GLY A 30 13.59 -15.16 15.44
N TYR A 31 13.51 -15.24 16.77
CA TYR A 31 12.67 -16.23 17.44
C TYR A 31 11.19 -16.02 17.08
N GLY A 32 10.51 -17.12 16.74
CA GLY A 32 9.09 -17.09 16.34
C GLY A 32 8.84 -16.85 14.85
N VAL A 33 9.89 -16.55 14.06
CA VAL A 33 9.78 -16.45 12.60
C VAL A 33 10.05 -17.82 11.98
N ASN A 34 9.01 -18.46 11.48
CA ASN A 34 9.09 -19.82 10.91
C ASN A 34 8.98 -19.83 9.37
N ARG A 35 8.85 -18.68 8.77
CA ARG A 35 8.77 -18.52 7.31
C ARG A 35 10.04 -17.87 6.78
N THR A 36 10.40 -18.21 5.55
CA THR A 36 11.53 -17.63 4.81
C THR A 36 11.08 -17.18 3.44
N GLY A 37 11.79 -16.21 2.86
CA GLY A 37 11.50 -15.66 1.54
C GLY A 37 10.71 -14.38 1.57
N MET A 38 10.24 -13.95 0.40
CA MET A 38 9.47 -12.73 0.22
C MET A 38 7.99 -12.98 0.56
N ASP A 39 7.39 -12.03 1.25
CA ASP A 39 5.96 -12.01 1.54
C ASP A 39 5.32 -10.80 0.85
N ASN A 40 4.27 -11.03 0.06
CA ASN A 40 3.54 -9.99 -0.68
C ASN A 40 2.26 -9.53 0.04
N ASN A 41 2.00 -10.04 1.25
CA ASN A 41 0.83 -9.57 2.01
C ASN A 41 0.95 -8.08 2.32
N LEU A 42 -0.19 -7.40 2.29
CA LEU A 42 -0.26 -5.97 2.56
C LEU A 42 -0.09 -5.70 4.05
N ILE A 43 0.85 -4.82 4.38
CA ILE A 43 1.05 -4.25 5.72
C ILE A 43 1.29 -2.75 5.59
N VAL A 44 0.98 -2.00 6.62
CA VAL A 44 1.27 -0.56 6.71
C VAL A 44 2.11 -0.27 7.94
N SER A 45 2.77 0.88 7.96
CA SER A 45 3.69 1.24 9.06
C SER A 45 3.00 1.28 10.43
N THR A 46 1.72 1.62 10.50
CA THR A 46 0.92 1.61 11.73
C THR A 46 0.75 0.20 12.32
N ASP A 47 0.83 -0.84 11.50
CA ASP A 47 0.73 -2.24 11.93
C ASP A 47 1.91 -2.66 12.84
N LEU A 48 3.05 -1.97 12.74
CA LEU A 48 4.20 -2.19 13.62
C LEU A 48 3.85 -1.96 15.09
N TYR A 49 3.01 -0.96 15.38
CA TYR A 49 2.61 -0.67 16.76
C TYR A 49 1.96 -1.87 17.44
N LEU A 50 0.87 -2.39 16.87
CA LEU A 50 0.15 -3.50 17.47
C LEU A 50 0.97 -4.81 17.44
N THR A 51 1.77 -5.00 16.40
CA THR A 51 2.66 -6.16 16.30
C THR A 51 3.70 -6.16 17.41
N ILE A 52 4.38 -5.04 17.65
CA ILE A 52 5.40 -4.92 18.71
C ILE A 52 4.74 -5.05 20.08
N ALA A 53 3.61 -4.40 20.32
CA ALA A 53 2.89 -4.51 21.58
C ALA A 53 2.55 -5.97 21.90
N ASN A 54 2.01 -6.70 20.93
CA ASN A 54 1.67 -8.12 21.12
C ASN A 54 2.90 -9.01 21.33
N LEU A 55 4.01 -8.74 20.63
CA LEU A 55 5.28 -9.46 20.85
C LEU A 55 5.84 -9.22 22.27
N CYS A 56 5.60 -8.05 22.83
CA CYS A 56 5.99 -7.74 24.21
C CYS A 56 5.00 -8.30 25.26
N GLY A 57 3.98 -9.05 24.84
CA GLY A 57 2.98 -9.62 25.76
C GLY A 57 1.93 -8.60 26.23
N VAL A 58 1.95 -7.40 25.66
CA VAL A 58 0.92 -6.39 25.95
C VAL A 58 -0.31 -6.73 25.12
N GLN A 59 -1.45 -6.92 25.79
CA GLN A 59 -2.75 -7.01 25.14
C GLN A 59 -3.10 -5.61 24.63
N GLY A 60 -2.52 -5.26 23.48
CA GLY A 60 -2.67 -3.95 22.91
C GLY A 60 -4.09 -3.70 22.45
N THR A 61 -4.66 -2.59 22.82
CA THR A 61 -5.84 -2.05 22.16
C THR A 61 -5.43 -1.66 20.74
N GLN A 62 -6.19 -2.10 19.76
CA GLN A 62 -6.00 -1.63 18.39
C GLN A 62 -6.07 -0.10 18.40
N ILE A 63 -5.02 0.53 17.85
CA ILE A 63 -4.98 1.99 17.67
C ILE A 63 -5.22 2.25 16.19
N TYR A 64 -6.23 3.04 15.89
CA TYR A 64 -6.68 3.32 14.54
C TYR A 64 -6.97 2.03 13.78
N ASP A 65 -6.40 1.90 12.58
CA ASP A 65 -6.53 0.75 11.70
C ASP A 65 -5.37 -0.26 11.82
N SER A 66 -4.49 -0.12 12.83
CA SER A 66 -3.34 -1.01 13.00
C SER A 66 -3.77 -2.47 13.16
N LYS A 67 -3.10 -3.37 12.47
CA LYS A 67 -3.32 -4.82 12.53
C LYS A 67 -2.01 -5.51 12.83
N SER A 68 -2.03 -6.44 13.79
CA SER A 68 -0.83 -7.23 14.08
C SER A 68 -0.53 -8.19 12.93
N PHE A 69 0.69 -8.15 12.42
CA PHE A 69 1.14 -9.10 11.40
C PHE A 69 1.91 -10.30 11.97
N ILE A 70 1.83 -10.57 13.29
CA ILE A 70 2.38 -11.79 13.90
C ILE A 70 1.95 -13.06 13.13
N PRO A 71 0.69 -13.22 12.68
CA PRO A 71 0.31 -14.40 11.90
C PRO A 71 1.14 -14.62 10.64
N LEU A 72 1.64 -13.55 10.01
CA LEU A 72 2.49 -13.63 8.82
C LEU A 72 3.89 -14.21 9.12
N LEU A 73 4.32 -14.20 10.38
CA LEU A 73 5.62 -14.75 10.78
C LEU A 73 5.66 -16.29 10.73
N THR A 74 4.49 -16.93 10.76
CA THR A 74 4.35 -18.38 10.85
C THR A 74 3.52 -19.00 9.74
N SER A 75 2.62 -18.22 9.11
CA SER A 75 1.70 -18.72 8.09
C SER A 75 1.50 -17.72 6.96
N ASN A 76 1.08 -18.23 5.80
CA ASN A 76 0.66 -17.37 4.70
C ASN A 76 -0.84 -17.08 4.85
N THR A 77 -1.15 -15.97 5.48
CA THR A 77 -2.52 -15.50 5.69
C THR A 77 -2.65 -14.04 5.30
N THR A 78 -3.86 -13.57 5.06
CA THR A 78 -4.12 -12.15 4.77
C THR A 78 -4.57 -11.47 6.05
N ILE A 79 -3.95 -10.35 6.39
CA ILE A 79 -4.35 -9.51 7.52
C ILE A 79 -5.05 -8.23 7.06
N ARG A 80 -4.84 -7.83 5.81
CA ARG A 80 -5.34 -6.58 5.25
C ARG A 80 -5.62 -6.75 3.75
N ASP A 81 -6.80 -6.35 3.32
CA ASP A 81 -7.20 -6.41 1.91
C ASP A 81 -6.77 -5.15 1.15
N PHE A 82 -6.69 -4.01 1.83
CA PHE A 82 -6.33 -2.72 1.24
C PHE A 82 -5.24 -2.01 2.04
N GLN A 83 -4.44 -1.23 1.33
CA GLN A 83 -3.53 -0.22 1.89
C GLN A 83 -3.98 1.16 1.43
N TYR A 84 -4.03 2.09 2.36
CA TYR A 84 -4.28 3.51 2.12
C TYR A 84 -3.02 4.33 2.42
N SER A 85 -2.78 5.34 1.62
CA SER A 85 -1.72 6.34 1.84
C SER A 85 -2.24 7.70 1.43
N GLU A 86 -1.88 8.71 2.18
CA GLU A 86 -2.29 10.09 1.96
C GLU A 86 -1.06 10.99 1.96
N MET A 87 -1.10 12.03 1.14
CA MET A 87 -0.11 13.08 1.09
C MET A 87 -0.82 14.42 1.15
N ASP A 88 -0.71 15.08 2.31
CA ASP A 88 -1.15 16.44 2.53
C ASP A 88 -0.01 17.40 2.17
N ASN A 89 -0.27 18.36 1.30
CA ASN A 89 0.65 19.45 0.97
C ASN A 89 0.16 20.82 1.42
N GLY A 90 -0.87 20.84 2.28
CA GLY A 90 -1.44 22.03 2.91
C GLY A 90 -2.44 22.81 2.06
N THR A 91 -2.63 22.46 0.79
CA THR A 91 -3.62 23.10 -0.09
C THR A 91 -4.56 22.12 -0.77
N ASN A 92 -4.04 21.00 -1.18
CA ASN A 92 -4.80 19.93 -1.83
C ASN A 92 -4.17 18.61 -1.48
N ASP A 93 -4.98 17.65 -1.08
CA ASP A 93 -4.54 16.32 -0.70
C ASP A 93 -4.53 15.39 -1.90
N SER A 94 -3.58 14.50 -1.90
CA SER A 94 -3.53 13.37 -2.80
C SER A 94 -3.60 12.09 -2.00
N TRP A 95 -4.21 11.06 -2.53
CA TRP A 95 -4.33 9.78 -1.86
C TRP A 95 -4.19 8.61 -2.80
N ALA A 96 -3.78 7.51 -2.25
CA ALA A 96 -3.69 6.25 -2.95
C ALA A 96 -4.32 5.13 -2.14
N ILE A 97 -5.01 4.24 -2.82
CA ILE A 97 -5.50 3.00 -2.28
C ILE A 97 -5.10 1.85 -3.18
N ARG A 98 -4.72 0.73 -2.58
CA ARG A 98 -4.40 -0.49 -3.34
C ARG A 98 -4.90 -1.74 -2.63
N ASN A 99 -5.17 -2.75 -3.44
CA ASN A 99 -5.17 -4.15 -3.03
C ASN A 99 -3.91 -4.86 -3.57
N LEU A 100 -3.87 -6.18 -3.54
CA LEU A 100 -2.73 -6.93 -4.06
C LEU A 100 -2.50 -6.73 -5.56
N ASN A 101 -3.58 -6.54 -6.34
CA ASN A 101 -3.54 -6.56 -7.79
C ASN A 101 -3.54 -5.16 -8.42
N TYR A 102 -4.26 -4.21 -7.83
CA TYR A 102 -4.45 -2.89 -8.43
C TYR A 102 -4.23 -1.78 -7.43
N LYS A 103 -3.83 -0.63 -7.95
CA LYS A 103 -3.68 0.60 -7.18
C LYS A 103 -4.35 1.76 -7.92
N LEU A 104 -5.08 2.57 -7.18
CA LEU A 104 -5.67 3.83 -7.62
C LEU A 104 -4.98 4.96 -6.88
N ILE A 105 -4.54 5.97 -7.61
CA ILE A 105 -4.02 7.24 -7.09
C ILE A 105 -4.98 8.34 -7.52
N VAL A 106 -5.39 9.16 -6.58
CA VAL A 106 -6.18 10.38 -6.84
C VAL A 106 -5.31 11.57 -6.48
N ASN A 107 -4.96 12.34 -7.48
CA ASN A 107 -4.09 13.50 -7.35
C ASN A 107 -4.86 14.72 -6.83
N ALA A 108 -4.16 15.67 -6.24
CA ALA A 108 -4.70 16.91 -5.69
C ALA A 108 -5.53 17.75 -6.68
N ASN A 109 -5.27 17.60 -7.98
CA ASN A 109 -6.02 18.26 -9.05
C ASN A 109 -7.26 17.46 -9.50
N GLY A 110 -7.58 16.35 -8.84
CA GLY A 110 -8.68 15.46 -9.19
C GLY A 110 -8.37 14.45 -10.30
N ASN A 111 -7.18 14.48 -10.88
CA ASN A 111 -6.79 13.45 -11.85
C ASN A 111 -6.56 12.11 -11.16
N GLU A 112 -6.98 11.05 -11.83
CA GLU A 112 -6.82 9.68 -11.35
C GLU A 112 -5.80 8.92 -12.19
N GLU A 113 -5.13 7.99 -11.54
CA GLU A 113 -4.22 7.04 -12.17
C GLU A 113 -4.48 5.65 -11.58
N MET A 114 -4.46 4.62 -12.43
CA MET A 114 -4.66 3.24 -12.00
C MET A 114 -3.57 2.35 -12.57
N TYR A 115 -3.08 1.45 -11.75
CA TYR A 115 -1.97 0.55 -12.10
C TYR A 115 -2.26 -0.89 -11.74
N ASP A 116 -1.81 -1.81 -12.60
CA ASP A 116 -1.77 -3.24 -12.33
C ASP A 116 -0.46 -3.58 -11.59
N MET A 117 -0.55 -3.85 -10.30
CA MET A 117 0.61 -4.07 -9.44
C MET A 117 1.31 -5.41 -9.66
N ILE A 118 0.70 -6.31 -10.43
CA ILE A 118 1.28 -7.61 -10.76
C ILE A 118 2.15 -7.49 -12.02
N SER A 119 1.60 -6.91 -13.10
CA SER A 119 2.30 -6.77 -14.38
C SER A 119 3.14 -5.50 -14.47
N ASP A 120 2.81 -4.46 -13.70
CA ASP A 120 3.47 -3.16 -13.69
C ASP A 120 3.78 -2.70 -12.24
N PRO A 121 4.65 -3.39 -11.50
CA PRO A 121 4.97 -3.05 -10.12
C PRO A 121 5.69 -1.70 -9.96
N TYR A 122 6.11 -1.08 -11.05
CA TYR A 122 6.79 0.22 -11.08
C TYR A 122 5.90 1.36 -11.56
N GLU A 123 4.61 1.10 -11.81
CA GLU A 123 3.61 2.12 -12.11
C GLU A 123 3.96 2.99 -13.33
N GLN A 124 4.35 2.33 -14.42
CA GLN A 124 4.76 3.01 -15.67
C GLN A 124 3.62 3.16 -16.68
N ASN A 125 2.56 2.34 -16.55
CA ASN A 125 1.48 2.26 -17.51
C ASN A 125 0.14 2.56 -16.83
N ASN A 126 -0.28 3.82 -16.86
CA ASN A 126 -1.59 4.22 -16.32
C ASN A 126 -2.71 3.61 -17.16
N LEU A 127 -3.46 2.67 -16.59
CA LEU A 127 -4.57 1.98 -17.23
C LEU A 127 -5.71 2.91 -17.67
N LEU A 128 -5.88 4.05 -16.99
CA LEU A 128 -6.94 5.01 -17.29
C LEU A 128 -6.70 5.80 -18.58
N LEU A 129 -5.53 5.67 -19.20
CA LEU A 129 -5.25 6.25 -20.52
C LEU A 129 -5.84 5.41 -21.67
N SER A 130 -6.42 4.25 -21.39
CA SER A 130 -7.04 3.35 -22.33
C SER A 130 -8.40 2.85 -21.80
N ASN A 131 -9.13 2.12 -22.64
CA ASN A 131 -10.37 1.49 -22.21
C ASN A 131 -10.05 0.36 -21.22
N LEU A 132 -10.63 0.41 -20.03
CA LEU A 132 -10.51 -0.65 -19.04
C LEU A 132 -11.27 -1.91 -19.47
N SER A 133 -10.71 -3.07 -19.18
CA SER A 133 -11.46 -4.32 -19.22
C SER A 133 -12.56 -4.34 -18.14
N ASN A 134 -13.50 -5.27 -18.24
CA ASN A 134 -14.55 -5.43 -17.22
C ASN A 134 -13.96 -5.71 -15.82
N ASP A 135 -12.89 -6.50 -15.74
CA ASP A 135 -12.22 -6.81 -14.46
C ASP A 135 -11.52 -5.59 -13.89
N GLN A 136 -10.84 -4.82 -14.73
CA GLN A 136 -10.19 -3.57 -14.32
C GLN A 136 -11.21 -2.52 -13.86
N GLN A 137 -12.34 -2.39 -14.56
CA GLN A 137 -13.42 -1.49 -14.15
C GLN A 137 -14.03 -1.93 -12.81
N SER A 138 -14.23 -3.22 -12.62
CA SER A 138 -14.73 -3.75 -11.35
C SER A 138 -13.75 -3.49 -10.20
N ALA A 139 -12.45 -3.69 -10.45
CA ALA A 139 -11.40 -3.39 -9.48
C ALA A 139 -11.36 -1.89 -9.14
N LYS A 140 -11.47 -1.00 -10.13
CA LYS A 140 -11.55 0.45 -9.91
C LYS A 140 -12.71 0.80 -8.98
N ASN A 141 -13.91 0.29 -9.27
CA ASN A 141 -15.10 0.56 -8.47
C ASN A 141 -14.94 0.10 -7.01
N ILE A 142 -14.30 -1.04 -6.78
CA ILE A 142 -14.00 -1.56 -5.43
C ILE A 142 -13.03 -0.61 -4.70
N LEU A 143 -11.96 -0.17 -5.36
CA LEU A 143 -10.98 0.74 -4.76
C LEU A 143 -11.60 2.11 -4.44
N GLU A 144 -12.46 2.64 -5.31
CA GLU A 144 -13.19 3.90 -5.08
C GLU A 144 -14.15 3.79 -3.89
N LEU A 145 -14.86 2.67 -3.79
CA LEU A 145 -15.79 2.42 -2.68
C LEU A 145 -15.04 2.39 -1.34
N GLU A 146 -13.94 1.63 -1.28
CA GLU A 146 -13.12 1.53 -0.07
C GLU A 146 -12.47 2.86 0.29
N LEU A 147 -11.94 3.59 -0.70
CA LEU A 147 -11.40 4.94 -0.51
C LEU A 147 -12.44 5.88 0.10
N SER A 148 -13.68 5.83 -0.42
CA SER A 148 -14.76 6.66 0.09
C SER A 148 -15.15 6.30 1.53
N ALA A 149 -15.06 5.01 1.90
CA ALA A 149 -15.35 4.55 3.26
C ALA A 149 -14.29 5.00 4.27
N ILE A 150 -13.01 5.06 3.86
CA ILE A 150 -11.90 5.50 4.72
C ILE A 150 -11.95 7.02 4.97
N ARG A 151 -12.44 7.79 4.01
CA ARG A 151 -12.40 9.27 4.03
C ARG A 151 -13.69 9.95 4.52
N GLN A 152 -14.58 9.22 5.16
CA GLN A 152 -15.82 9.76 5.77
C GLN A 152 -15.57 10.49 7.09
#